data_43c3ecd3fcec9b555ca141b3d191356c
#
_entry.id   43c3ecd3fcec9b555ca141b3d191356c
#
_cell.length_a   1.000
_cell.length_b   1.000
_cell.length_c   1.000
_cell.angle_alpha   90.00
_cell.angle_beta   90.00
_cell.angle_gamma   90.00
#
_symmetry.space_group_name_H-M   'P 1'
#
loop_
_entity.id
_entity.type
_entity.pdbx_description
1 polymer ?
#
loop_
_entity_poly.entity_id
_entity_poly.type
_entity_poly.pdbx_seq_one_letter_code
_entity_poly.pdbx_strand_id
1 'polypeptide(L)'
;LGDKIGTMTLQETNKPIVSGKYGLPAMDITAEGSGTMLGHDVQSIGSFTAEMRPDGSWAGNAYAGVVMCAEGVATYKATGVGNQTKDGGTSFRGGAIFETTSEALSELNGKFYAFTYEADADGKAVWELYPFN
;
A
#
# COMPACT_ATOMS: atom_id res chain seq x y z
N LEU A 1 -12.21 5.57 12.77
CA LEU A 1 -12.14 4.64 11.65
C LEU A 1 -13.14 3.52 11.83
N GLY A 2 -13.63 2.97 10.73
CA GLY A 2 -14.50 1.79 10.75
C GLY A 2 -13.72 0.49 10.93
N ASP A 3 -14.45 -0.62 10.86
CA ASP A 3 -13.85 -1.95 10.97
C ASP A 3 -12.95 -2.25 9.78
N LYS A 4 -11.88 -2.98 10.03
CA LYS A 4 -10.94 -3.39 8.99
C LYS A 4 -11.66 -4.15 7.87
N ILE A 5 -11.44 -3.73 6.62
CA ILE A 5 -12.06 -4.36 5.45
C ILE A 5 -11.12 -5.33 4.73
N GLY A 6 -9.83 -5.25 4.98
CA GLY A 6 -8.88 -6.10 4.28
C GLY A 6 -7.52 -6.18 4.94
N THR A 7 -6.86 -7.30 4.70
CA THR A 7 -5.48 -7.55 5.12
C THR A 7 -4.79 -8.31 4.00
N MET A 8 -3.68 -7.77 3.50
CA MET A 8 -2.84 -8.43 2.51
C MET A 8 -1.45 -8.65 3.06
N THR A 9 -0.91 -9.83 2.80
CA THR A 9 0.48 -10.16 3.10
C THR A 9 1.26 -10.15 1.79
N LEU A 10 2.29 -9.31 1.73
CA LEU A 10 2.98 -8.96 0.49
C LEU A 10 4.48 -9.22 0.63
N GLN A 11 5.12 -9.43 -0.51
CA GLN A 11 6.58 -9.46 -0.61
C GLN A 11 7.02 -8.28 -1.47
N GLU A 12 7.93 -7.47 -0.93
CA GLU A 12 8.51 -6.33 -1.63
C GLU A 12 9.71 -6.73 -2.47
N THR A 13 9.82 -6.09 -3.63
CA THR A 13 11.03 -6.05 -4.45
C THR A 13 11.41 -4.58 -4.61
N ASN A 14 12.61 -4.22 -4.23
CA ASN A 14 13.05 -2.84 -4.14
C ASN A 14 14.10 -2.53 -5.20
N LYS A 15 13.96 -1.36 -5.82
CA LYS A 15 14.93 -0.83 -6.77
C LYS A 15 15.35 0.58 -6.33
N PRO A 16 16.61 0.80 -5.96
CA PRO A 16 17.08 2.14 -5.61
C PRO A 16 16.97 3.10 -6.80
N ILE A 17 16.56 4.33 -6.50
CA ILE A 17 16.55 5.44 -7.46
C ILE A 17 17.71 6.36 -7.09
N VAL A 18 18.50 6.77 -8.11
CA VAL A 18 19.73 7.54 -7.90
C VAL A 18 19.46 8.89 -7.23
N SER A 19 18.33 9.52 -7.54
CA SER A 19 18.00 10.83 -6.98
C SER A 19 16.48 10.91 -6.79
N GLY A 20 16.05 11.12 -5.56
CA GLY A 20 14.68 11.41 -5.24
C GLY A 20 14.35 12.88 -5.36
N LYS A 21 13.09 13.23 -5.14
CA LYS A 21 12.55 14.58 -5.25
C LYS A 21 13.33 15.61 -4.42
N TYR A 22 13.83 15.19 -3.26
CA TYR A 22 14.53 16.09 -2.33
C TYR A 22 16.05 16.00 -2.45
N GLY A 23 16.59 15.33 -3.48
CA GLY A 23 18.02 15.05 -3.61
C GLY A 23 18.53 14.02 -2.60
N LEU A 24 17.63 13.28 -1.96
CA LEU A 24 17.91 12.27 -0.94
C LEU A 24 17.58 10.88 -1.49
N PRO A 25 17.99 9.81 -0.80
CA PRO A 25 17.69 8.46 -1.25
C PRO A 25 16.22 8.23 -1.55
N ALA A 26 15.96 7.45 -2.58
CA ALA A 26 14.62 7.05 -2.97
C ALA A 26 14.64 5.60 -3.45
N MET A 27 13.46 4.98 -3.44
CA MET A 27 13.29 3.59 -3.88
C MET A 27 12.02 3.48 -4.68
N ASP A 28 12.03 2.61 -5.69
CA ASP A 28 10.85 2.14 -6.37
C ASP A 28 10.58 0.73 -5.88
N ILE A 29 9.40 0.50 -5.35
CA ILE A 29 9.05 -0.74 -4.64
C ILE A 29 7.85 -1.36 -5.32
N THR A 30 7.93 -2.65 -5.64
CA THR A 30 6.78 -3.44 -6.05
C THR A 30 6.49 -4.43 -4.93
N ALA A 31 5.24 -4.45 -4.49
CA ALA A 31 4.77 -5.37 -3.44
C ALA A 31 3.65 -6.24 -4.01
N GLU A 32 3.79 -7.55 -3.89
CA GLU A 32 2.79 -8.49 -4.40
C GLU A 32 2.54 -9.61 -3.40
N GLY A 33 1.32 -10.10 -3.39
CA GLY A 33 0.92 -11.18 -2.51
C GLY A 33 -0.58 -11.38 -2.51
N SER A 34 -1.10 -11.82 -1.37
CA SER A 34 -2.51 -12.20 -1.26
C SER A 34 -3.06 -11.89 0.13
N GLY A 35 -4.36 -11.99 0.24
CA GLY A 35 -5.06 -11.80 1.49
C GLY A 35 -6.56 -11.81 1.31
N THR A 36 -7.24 -10.98 2.10
CA THR A 36 -8.70 -10.85 2.02
C THR A 36 -9.08 -9.38 1.92
N MET A 37 -10.18 -9.11 1.22
CA MET A 37 -10.78 -7.78 1.14
C MET A 37 -12.30 -7.93 0.97
N LEU A 38 -13.06 -7.27 1.84
CA LEU A 38 -14.53 -7.36 1.84
C LEU A 38 -15.03 -8.81 1.89
N GLY A 39 -14.32 -9.69 2.58
CA GLY A 39 -14.65 -11.10 2.69
C GLY A 39 -14.25 -11.96 1.50
N HIS A 40 -13.63 -11.39 0.46
CA HIS A 40 -13.15 -12.13 -0.70
C HIS A 40 -11.67 -12.44 -0.57
N ASP A 41 -11.26 -13.64 -1.03
CA ASP A 41 -9.85 -13.92 -1.24
C ASP A 41 -9.35 -13.12 -2.42
N VAL A 42 -8.24 -12.40 -2.21
CA VAL A 42 -7.69 -11.52 -3.23
C VAL A 42 -6.20 -11.74 -3.45
N GLN A 43 -5.75 -11.37 -4.63
CA GLN A 43 -4.35 -11.16 -4.92
C GLN A 43 -4.14 -9.66 -5.11
N SER A 44 -2.97 -9.18 -4.71
CA SER A 44 -2.64 -7.76 -4.78
C SER A 44 -1.25 -7.58 -5.34
N ILE A 45 -1.11 -6.63 -6.24
CA ILE A 45 0.19 -6.17 -6.72
C ILE A 45 0.13 -4.65 -6.88
N GLY A 46 1.15 -3.98 -6.37
CA GLY A 46 1.23 -2.54 -6.48
C GLY A 46 2.66 -2.06 -6.49
N SER A 47 2.87 -0.92 -7.13
CA SER A 47 4.17 -0.25 -7.16
C SER A 47 4.05 1.13 -6.53
N PHE A 48 5.02 1.47 -5.70
CA PHE A 48 5.07 2.78 -5.08
C PHE A 48 6.50 3.29 -4.99
N THR A 49 6.62 4.61 -4.96
CA THR A 49 7.89 5.25 -4.65
C THR A 49 7.94 5.57 -3.17
N ALA A 50 9.11 5.42 -2.59
CA ALA A 50 9.40 5.88 -1.24
C ALA A 50 10.57 6.85 -1.36
N GLU A 51 10.32 8.12 -1.05
CA GLU A 51 11.34 9.18 -1.17
C GLU A 51 11.65 9.72 0.22
N MET A 52 12.93 9.73 0.59
CA MET A 52 13.34 10.27 1.88
C MET A 52 13.10 11.78 1.90
N ARG A 53 12.52 12.24 2.99
CA ARG A 53 12.29 13.66 3.24
C ARG A 53 13.43 14.22 4.11
N PRO A 54 13.60 15.54 4.15
CA PRO A 54 14.66 16.16 4.94
C PRO A 54 14.66 15.79 6.43
N ASP A 55 13.50 15.42 7.00
CA ASP A 55 13.42 15.01 8.39
C ASP A 55 13.74 13.52 8.63
N GLY A 56 14.09 12.79 7.58
CA GLY A 56 14.40 11.36 7.65
C GLY A 56 13.21 10.44 7.48
N SER A 57 11.99 10.97 7.39
CA SER A 57 10.82 10.17 7.07
C SER A 57 10.74 9.91 5.56
N TRP A 58 9.83 9.03 5.15
CA TRP A 58 9.62 8.66 3.76
C TRP A 58 8.27 9.17 3.26
N ALA A 59 8.25 9.76 2.06
CA ALA A 59 7.00 10.04 1.36
C ALA A 59 6.72 8.85 0.45
N GLY A 60 5.63 8.14 0.71
CA GLY A 60 5.21 6.99 -0.08
C GLY A 60 4.06 7.35 -1.02
N ASN A 61 4.17 6.95 -2.29
CA ASN A 61 3.12 7.18 -3.29
C ASN A 61 2.97 5.94 -4.14
N ALA A 62 1.85 5.23 -3.96
CA ALA A 62 1.48 4.11 -4.80
C ALA A 62 0.80 4.68 -6.05
N TYR A 63 1.49 4.60 -7.17
CA TYR A 63 1.05 5.17 -8.44
C TYR A 63 0.32 4.17 -9.31
N ALA A 64 0.42 2.88 -9.01
CA ALA A 64 -0.27 1.83 -9.73
C ALA A 64 -0.49 0.64 -8.81
N GLY A 65 -1.73 0.22 -8.64
CA GLY A 65 -2.04 -0.94 -7.83
C GLY A 65 -3.32 -1.61 -8.28
N VAL A 66 -3.36 -2.92 -8.07
CA VAL A 66 -4.47 -3.78 -8.45
C VAL A 66 -4.75 -4.78 -7.34
N VAL A 67 -6.02 -4.95 -7.04
CA VAL A 67 -6.53 -6.02 -6.18
C VAL A 67 -7.48 -6.86 -7.01
N MET A 68 -7.28 -8.16 -7.06
CA MET A 68 -8.05 -9.08 -7.89
C MET A 68 -8.70 -10.16 -7.04
N CYS A 69 -9.98 -10.40 -7.27
CA CYS A 69 -10.68 -11.55 -6.73
C CYS A 69 -11.33 -12.33 -7.89
N ALA A 70 -11.98 -13.46 -7.58
CA ALA A 70 -12.62 -14.29 -8.59
C ALA A 70 -13.71 -13.55 -9.38
N GLU A 71 -14.33 -12.53 -8.75
CA GLU A 71 -15.45 -11.78 -9.33
C GLU A 71 -15.04 -10.48 -9.99
N GLY A 72 -13.77 -10.08 -9.94
CA GLY A 72 -13.34 -8.87 -10.62
C GLY A 72 -12.08 -8.22 -10.05
N VAL A 73 -11.85 -7.00 -10.49
CA VAL A 73 -10.62 -6.26 -10.27
C VAL A 73 -10.94 -4.87 -9.75
N ALA A 74 -10.15 -4.40 -8.79
CA ALA A 74 -10.13 -3.00 -8.39
C ALA A 74 -8.73 -2.44 -8.58
N THR A 75 -8.63 -1.21 -9.06
CA THR A 75 -7.36 -0.48 -9.09
C THR A 75 -7.31 0.48 -7.91
N TYR A 76 -6.11 0.88 -7.51
CA TYR A 76 -5.98 1.82 -6.41
C TYR A 76 -4.78 2.75 -6.58
N LYS A 77 -4.86 3.86 -5.86
CA LYS A 77 -3.76 4.76 -5.60
C LYS A 77 -3.71 5.02 -4.10
N ALA A 78 -2.53 5.27 -3.58
CA ALA A 78 -2.35 5.48 -2.15
C ALA A 78 -1.21 6.45 -1.90
N THR A 79 -1.26 7.13 -0.77
CA THR A 79 -0.19 8.01 -0.33
C THR A 79 -0.05 7.90 1.18
N GLY A 80 1.16 8.07 1.66
CA GLY A 80 1.40 7.98 3.09
C GLY A 80 2.78 8.45 3.50
N VAL A 81 2.99 8.44 4.80
CA VAL A 81 4.28 8.78 5.42
C VAL A 81 4.83 7.54 6.10
N GLY A 82 6.10 7.28 5.87
CA GLY A 82 6.79 6.14 6.45
C GLY A 82 7.93 6.54 7.36
N ASN A 83 8.21 5.67 8.32
CA ASN A 83 9.34 5.81 9.22
C ASN A 83 10.05 4.47 9.33
N GLN A 84 11.35 4.51 9.56
CA GLN A 84 12.11 3.29 9.80
C GLN A 84 11.79 2.73 11.18
N THR A 85 11.70 1.42 11.28
CA THR A 85 11.53 0.73 12.56
C THR A 85 12.88 0.34 13.13
N LYS A 86 12.89 -0.02 14.43
CA LYS A 86 14.12 -0.44 15.12
C LYS A 86 14.74 -1.69 14.51
N ASP A 87 13.92 -2.53 13.88
CA ASP A 87 14.34 -3.81 13.33
C ASP A 87 14.79 -3.71 11.86
N GLY A 88 14.96 -2.51 11.33
CA GLY A 88 15.41 -2.30 9.96
C GLY A 88 14.31 -2.35 8.90
N GLY A 89 13.06 -2.40 9.33
CA GLY A 89 11.91 -2.33 8.44
C GLY A 89 11.37 -0.92 8.30
N THR A 90 10.15 -0.81 7.78
CA THR A 90 9.45 0.46 7.62
C THR A 90 7.99 0.34 8.08
N SER A 91 7.45 1.46 8.52
CA SER A 91 6.05 1.56 8.94
C SER A 91 5.43 2.75 8.24
N PHE A 92 4.41 2.51 7.40
CA PHE A 92 3.69 3.56 6.68
C PHE A 92 2.28 3.70 7.22
N ARG A 93 1.80 4.94 7.22
CA ARG A 93 0.42 5.31 7.53
C ARG A 93 -0.06 6.26 6.46
N GLY A 94 -1.26 6.04 5.95
CA GLY A 94 -1.78 6.90 4.91
C GLY A 94 -3.19 6.55 4.51
N GLY A 95 -3.53 6.91 3.28
CA GLY A 95 -4.85 6.69 2.72
C GLY A 95 -4.81 6.17 1.30
N ALA A 96 -5.86 5.46 0.93
CA ALA A 96 -6.01 4.84 -0.38
C ALA A 96 -7.39 5.11 -0.95
N ILE A 97 -7.45 5.23 -2.28
CA ILE A 97 -8.69 5.30 -3.04
C ILE A 97 -8.71 4.18 -4.07
N PHE A 98 -9.88 3.62 -4.29
CA PHE A 98 -10.08 2.49 -5.18
C PHE A 98 -11.08 2.83 -6.27
N GLU A 99 -10.92 2.19 -7.43
CA GLU A 99 -11.89 2.24 -8.52
C GLU A 99 -12.15 0.83 -9.02
N THR A 100 -13.40 0.48 -9.20
CA THR A 100 -13.78 -0.83 -9.73
C THR A 100 -15.11 -0.75 -10.48
N THR A 101 -15.25 -1.59 -11.50
CA THR A 101 -16.53 -1.87 -12.14
C THR A 101 -17.09 -3.22 -11.68
N SER A 102 -16.37 -3.94 -10.83
CA SER A 102 -16.85 -5.19 -10.23
C SER A 102 -17.94 -4.92 -9.21
N GLU A 103 -19.08 -5.58 -9.37
CA GLU A 103 -20.17 -5.46 -8.40
C GLU A 103 -19.75 -5.98 -7.03
N ALA A 104 -18.96 -7.06 -6.98
CA ALA A 104 -18.50 -7.67 -5.74
C ALA A 104 -17.61 -6.72 -4.91
N LEU A 105 -16.90 -5.81 -5.58
CA LEU A 105 -15.99 -4.86 -4.94
C LEU A 105 -16.53 -3.42 -4.95
N SER A 106 -17.78 -3.22 -5.35
CA SER A 106 -18.35 -1.89 -5.58
C SER A 106 -18.40 -1.01 -4.33
N GLU A 107 -18.39 -1.60 -3.15
CA GLU A 107 -18.31 -0.85 -1.89
C GLU A 107 -17.05 0.01 -1.79
N LEU A 108 -15.99 -0.34 -2.52
CA LEU A 108 -14.75 0.43 -2.51
C LEU A 108 -14.85 1.79 -3.18
N ASN A 109 -15.83 1.96 -4.10
CA ASN A 109 -15.96 3.19 -4.88
C ASN A 109 -16.47 4.36 -4.03
N GLY A 110 -15.93 5.54 -4.27
CA GLY A 110 -16.42 6.77 -3.65
C GLY A 110 -16.06 6.94 -2.19
N LYS A 111 -15.11 6.15 -1.68
CA LYS A 111 -14.70 6.17 -0.28
C LYS A 111 -13.21 6.36 -0.16
N PHE A 112 -12.79 6.88 0.98
CA PHE A 112 -11.38 7.00 1.34
C PHE A 112 -11.09 6.00 2.46
N TYR A 113 -10.00 5.25 2.30
CA TYR A 113 -9.60 4.23 3.28
C TYR A 113 -8.28 4.61 3.92
N ALA A 114 -8.23 4.55 5.25
CA ALA A 114 -6.98 4.65 5.97
C ALA A 114 -6.26 3.31 5.91
N PHE A 115 -4.93 3.32 5.89
CA PHE A 115 -4.17 2.09 5.90
C PHE A 115 -3.00 2.12 6.88
N THR A 116 -2.61 0.93 7.29
CA THR A 116 -1.32 0.65 7.90
C THR A 116 -0.56 -0.28 6.96
N TYR A 117 0.74 -0.05 6.85
CA TYR A 117 1.62 -0.88 6.02
C TYR A 117 2.91 -1.08 6.80
N GLU A 118 3.18 -2.32 7.20
CA GLU A 118 4.34 -2.67 7.99
C GLU A 118 5.20 -3.64 7.21
N ALA A 119 6.43 -3.25 6.88
CA ALA A 119 7.39 -4.10 6.19
C ALA A 119 8.56 -4.41 7.10
N ASP A 120 9.02 -5.66 7.13
CA ASP A 120 10.21 -6.04 7.86
C ASP A 120 11.48 -5.84 7.00
N ALA A 121 12.64 -6.14 7.57
CA ALA A 121 13.91 -5.95 6.88
C ALA A 121 14.07 -6.86 5.65
N ASP A 122 13.32 -7.95 5.57
CA ASP A 122 13.36 -8.89 4.45
C ASP A 122 12.32 -8.55 3.37
N GLY A 123 11.58 -7.46 3.55
CA GLY A 123 10.58 -7.02 2.59
C GLY A 123 9.23 -7.73 2.70
N LYS A 124 9.00 -8.47 3.78
CA LYS A 124 7.67 -9.02 4.06
C LYS A 124 6.81 -7.92 4.66
N ALA A 125 5.67 -7.67 4.05
CA ALA A 125 4.81 -6.57 4.43
C ALA A 125 3.39 -7.03 4.71
N VAL A 126 2.72 -6.32 5.63
CA VAL A 126 1.30 -6.49 5.91
C VAL A 126 0.61 -5.15 5.68
N TRP A 127 -0.38 -5.15 4.80
CA TRP A 127 -1.17 -3.99 4.46
C TRP A 127 -2.60 -4.19 4.95
N GLU A 128 -3.06 -3.28 5.81
CA GLU A 128 -4.40 -3.35 6.40
C GLU A 128 -5.16 -2.08 6.08
N LEU A 129 -6.45 -2.22 5.75
CA LEU A 129 -7.31 -1.14 5.27
C LEU A 129 -8.54 -0.97 6.15
N TYR A 130 -8.87 0.29 6.44
CA TYR A 130 -9.98 0.69 7.31
C TYR A 130 -10.78 1.81 6.65
N PRO A 131 -12.13 1.75 6.65
CA PRO A 131 -12.91 2.88 6.16
C PRO A 131 -12.60 4.14 6.98
N PHE A 132 -12.43 5.25 6.30
CA PHE A 132 -12.27 6.54 6.94
C PHE A 132 -13.65 7.19 7.05
N ASN A 133 -14.22 7.12 8.22
CA ASN A 133 -15.57 7.65 8.48
C ASN A 133 -15.50 9.04 9.12
#